data_b953526a5fb163ffdeaaa174ab6fb2b1
#
_entry.id   b953526a5fb163ffdeaaa174ab6fb2b1
#
_cell.length_a   1.000
_cell.length_b   1.000
_cell.length_c   1.000
_cell.angle_alpha   90.00
_cell.angle_beta   90.00
_cell.angle_gamma   90.00
#
_symmetry.space_group_name_H-M   'P 1'
#
loop_
_entity.id
_entity.type
_entity.pdbx_description
1 polymer ?
#
loop_
_entity_poly.entity_id
_entity_poly.type
_entity_poly.pdbx_seq_one_letter_code
_entity_poly.pdbx_strand_id
1 'polypeptide(L)'
;MVGRRLSGERGAASVELAVTFPVVLLLVMTLIQVALWFHARSIALGAAQEGAREGRVQPASTARAETAAEGFLDQTASDLLTGRDVAVAGSPTSIEVTVTGTSPSLFPGLSGWSVTQSAVGPVERPTP
;
A
#
# COMPACT_ATOMS: atom_id res chain seq x y z
N MET A 1 52.76 15.93 -19.56
CA MET A 1 52.68 15.08 -18.35
C MET A 1 51.49 15.39 -17.48
N VAL A 2 51.08 16.63 -17.33
CA VAL A 2 49.92 17.02 -16.53
C VAL A 2 48.58 16.48 -17.15
N GLY A 3 48.46 16.48 -18.48
CA GLY A 3 47.28 15.96 -19.15
C GLY A 3 47.08 14.45 -19.02
N ARG A 4 48.12 13.68 -18.76
CA ARG A 4 48.05 12.24 -18.58
C ARG A 4 47.48 11.83 -17.21
N ARG A 5 47.78 12.63 -16.18
CA ARG A 5 47.22 12.45 -14.84
C ARG A 5 45.74 12.81 -14.79
N LEU A 6 45.36 13.90 -15.44
CA LEU A 6 43.96 14.34 -15.53
C LEU A 6 43.09 13.34 -16.30
N SER A 7 43.65 12.71 -17.35
CA SER A 7 42.98 11.68 -18.13
C SER A 7 42.79 10.38 -17.31
N GLY A 8 43.73 9.98 -16.45
CA GLY A 8 43.61 8.84 -15.56
C GLY A 8 42.57 9.06 -14.45
N GLU A 9 42.51 10.26 -13.88
CA GLU A 9 41.55 10.64 -12.85
C GLU A 9 40.12 10.69 -13.41
N ARG A 10 39.94 11.20 -14.64
CA ARG A 10 38.65 11.18 -15.33
C ARG A 10 38.18 9.78 -15.65
N GLY A 11 39.07 8.89 -16.07
CA GLY A 11 38.77 7.49 -16.31
C GLY A 11 38.35 6.74 -15.05
N ALA A 12 39.08 6.96 -13.94
CA ALA A 12 38.75 6.39 -12.64
C ALA A 12 37.40 6.90 -12.11
N ALA A 13 37.15 8.20 -12.22
CA ALA A 13 35.87 8.81 -11.81
C ALA A 13 34.71 8.29 -12.66
N SER A 14 34.92 8.08 -13.97
CA SER A 14 33.92 7.54 -14.88
C SER A 14 33.56 6.10 -14.54
N VAL A 15 34.54 5.27 -14.19
CA VAL A 15 34.33 3.88 -13.78
C VAL A 15 33.62 3.84 -12.43
N GLU A 16 34.03 4.67 -11.49
CA GLU A 16 33.39 4.80 -10.18
C GLU A 16 31.93 5.20 -10.33
N LEU A 17 31.63 6.20 -11.16
CA LEU A 17 30.28 6.63 -11.44
C LEU A 17 29.45 5.53 -12.12
N ALA A 18 30.04 4.79 -13.05
CA ALA A 18 29.38 3.68 -13.75
C ALA A 18 28.96 2.54 -12.80
N VAL A 19 29.71 2.32 -11.72
CA VAL A 19 29.40 1.34 -10.68
C VAL A 19 28.46 1.93 -9.63
N THR A 20 28.70 3.17 -9.21
CA THR A 20 27.97 3.81 -8.14
C THR A 20 26.56 4.21 -8.57
N PHE A 21 26.38 4.71 -9.79
CA PHE A 21 25.09 5.22 -10.28
C PHE A 21 23.99 4.15 -10.26
N PRO A 22 24.19 2.93 -10.79
CA PRO A 22 23.17 1.88 -10.70
C PRO A 22 22.82 1.51 -9.25
N VAL A 23 23.82 1.47 -8.37
CA VAL A 23 23.61 1.15 -6.94
C VAL A 23 22.74 2.21 -6.27
N VAL A 24 23.07 3.48 -6.48
CA VAL A 24 22.28 4.60 -5.93
C VAL A 24 20.87 4.59 -6.52
N LEU A 25 20.72 4.33 -7.82
CA LEU A 25 19.42 4.26 -8.47
C LEU A 25 18.57 3.13 -7.87
N LEU A 26 19.13 1.94 -7.69
CA LEU A 26 18.43 0.82 -7.05
C LEU A 26 18.03 1.14 -5.61
N LEU A 27 18.90 1.82 -4.88
CA LEU A 27 18.59 2.26 -3.52
C LEU A 27 17.39 3.20 -3.50
N VAL A 28 17.39 4.22 -4.36
CA VAL A 28 16.29 5.19 -4.47
C VAL A 28 15.01 4.48 -4.89
N MET A 29 15.06 3.60 -5.90
CA MET A 29 13.90 2.83 -6.33
C MET A 29 13.34 1.96 -5.20
N THR A 30 14.21 1.36 -4.40
CA THR A 30 13.80 0.54 -3.25
C THR A 30 13.09 1.40 -2.19
N LEU A 31 13.61 2.60 -1.90
CA LEU A 31 12.98 3.51 -0.96
C LEU A 31 11.59 3.95 -1.43
N ILE A 32 11.46 4.25 -2.72
CA ILE A 32 10.16 4.60 -3.31
C ILE A 32 9.21 3.40 -3.24
N GLN A 33 9.70 2.19 -3.52
CA GLN A 33 8.90 0.96 -3.44
C GLN A 33 8.35 0.75 -2.03
N VAL A 34 9.16 0.94 -1.01
CA VAL A 34 8.74 0.86 0.40
C VAL A 34 7.68 1.92 0.69
N ALA A 35 7.89 3.15 0.23
CA ALA A 35 6.93 4.24 0.42
C ALA A 35 5.58 3.93 -0.25
N LEU A 36 5.59 3.38 -1.46
CA LEU A 36 4.36 2.97 -2.16
C LEU A 36 3.63 1.86 -1.41
N TRP A 37 4.36 0.90 -0.86
CA TRP A 37 3.77 -0.16 -0.06
C TRP A 37 3.12 0.38 1.21
N PHE A 38 3.81 1.26 1.94
CA PHE A 38 3.23 1.91 3.12
C PHE A 38 1.98 2.72 2.77
N HIS A 39 2.00 3.40 1.64
CA HIS A 39 0.85 4.19 1.18
C HIS A 39 -0.34 3.28 0.84
N ALA A 40 -0.10 2.20 0.09
CA ALA A 40 -1.12 1.20 -0.23
C ALA A 40 -1.71 0.58 1.05
N ARG A 41 -0.85 0.28 2.02
CA ARG A 41 -1.25 -0.25 3.32
C ARG A 41 -2.14 0.72 4.09
N SER A 42 -1.82 2.01 4.07
CA SER A 42 -2.63 3.05 4.71
C SER A 42 -4.01 3.18 4.06
N ILE A 43 -4.08 3.08 2.75
CA ILE A 43 -5.35 3.10 2.01
C ILE A 43 -6.21 1.88 2.38
N ALA A 44 -5.62 0.69 2.41
CA ALA A 44 -6.32 -0.53 2.79
C ALA A 44 -6.87 -0.45 4.22
N LEU A 45 -6.08 0.07 5.15
CA LEU A 45 -6.50 0.27 6.53
C LEU A 45 -7.65 1.29 6.61
N GLY A 46 -7.54 2.40 5.89
CA GLY A 46 -8.61 3.41 5.82
C GLY A 46 -9.93 2.83 5.32
N ALA A 47 -9.86 2.00 4.27
CA ALA A 47 -11.04 1.32 3.73
C ALA A 47 -11.64 0.34 4.74
N ALA A 48 -10.81 -0.44 5.41
CA ALA A 48 -11.27 -1.39 6.43
C ALA A 48 -11.95 -0.66 7.60
N GLN A 49 -11.39 0.44 8.05
CA GLN A 49 -11.95 1.28 9.12
C GLN A 49 -13.28 1.92 8.70
N GLU A 50 -13.36 2.43 7.48
CA GLU A 50 -14.60 3.01 6.95
C GLU A 50 -15.70 1.95 6.84
N GLY A 51 -15.36 0.77 6.32
CA GLY A 51 -16.30 -0.35 6.24
C GLY A 51 -16.80 -0.77 7.63
N ALA A 52 -15.89 -0.93 8.58
CA ALA A 52 -16.25 -1.29 9.95
C ALA A 52 -17.14 -0.22 10.61
N ARG A 53 -16.82 1.04 10.39
CA ARG A 53 -17.60 2.17 10.91
C ARG A 53 -19.04 2.18 10.40
N GLU A 54 -19.21 2.03 9.10
CA GLU A 54 -20.53 2.05 8.47
C GLU A 54 -21.33 0.77 8.76
N GLY A 55 -20.65 -0.38 8.80
CA GLY A 55 -21.30 -1.66 9.02
C GLY A 55 -21.84 -1.88 10.43
N ARG A 56 -21.24 -1.23 11.42
CA ARG A 56 -21.62 -1.39 12.83
C ARG A 56 -22.84 -0.57 13.26
N VAL A 57 -23.24 0.39 12.44
CA VAL A 57 -24.42 1.24 12.73
C VAL A 57 -25.68 0.38 12.69
N GLN A 58 -26.58 0.58 13.64
CA GLN A 58 -27.84 -0.17 13.73
C GLN A 58 -28.81 0.13 12.58
N PRO A 59 -29.40 -0.87 11.99
CA PRO A 59 -29.12 -2.30 12.13
C PRO A 59 -27.79 -2.67 11.47
N ALA A 60 -26.94 -3.42 12.16
CA ALA A 60 -25.63 -3.81 11.63
C ALA A 60 -25.76 -4.58 10.31
N SER A 61 -24.88 -4.28 9.36
CA SER A 61 -24.97 -4.84 8.01
C SER A 61 -23.58 -5.10 7.43
N THR A 62 -23.31 -6.34 7.10
CA THR A 62 -22.08 -6.73 6.39
C THR A 62 -22.08 -6.18 4.96
N ALA A 63 -23.24 -6.13 4.31
CA ALA A 63 -23.37 -5.57 2.96
C ALA A 63 -23.02 -4.07 2.93
N ARG A 64 -23.46 -3.33 3.93
CA ARG A 64 -23.13 -1.89 4.05
C ARG A 64 -21.65 -1.69 4.34
N ALA A 65 -21.05 -2.54 5.17
CA ALA A 65 -19.62 -2.53 5.45
C ALA A 65 -18.81 -2.74 4.18
N GLU A 66 -19.17 -3.76 3.40
CA GLU A 66 -18.50 -4.06 2.13
C GLU A 66 -18.62 -2.90 1.13
N THR A 67 -19.83 -2.37 0.94
CA THR A 67 -20.08 -1.25 0.04
C THR A 67 -19.29 -0.01 0.45
N ALA A 68 -19.21 0.30 1.74
CA ALA A 68 -18.47 1.45 2.24
C ALA A 68 -16.96 1.29 2.02
N ALA A 69 -16.42 0.10 2.28
CA ALA A 69 -15.01 -0.18 2.05
C ALA A 69 -14.66 -0.11 0.57
N GLU A 70 -15.46 -0.72 -0.29
CA GLU A 70 -15.24 -0.67 -1.75
C GLU A 70 -15.35 0.76 -2.29
N GLY A 71 -16.33 1.53 -1.83
CA GLY A 71 -16.49 2.93 -2.21
C GLY A 71 -15.29 3.78 -1.82
N PHE A 72 -14.73 3.56 -0.64
CA PHE A 72 -13.51 4.23 -0.19
C PHE A 72 -12.33 3.87 -1.10
N LEU A 73 -12.17 2.60 -1.45
CA LEU A 73 -11.11 2.14 -2.35
C LEU A 73 -11.25 2.75 -3.74
N ASP A 74 -12.46 2.79 -4.28
CA ASP A 74 -12.72 3.36 -5.61
C ASP A 74 -12.38 4.85 -5.67
N GLN A 75 -12.59 5.58 -4.59
CA GLN A 75 -12.28 7.01 -4.51
C GLN A 75 -10.81 7.30 -4.23
N THR A 76 -10.13 6.43 -3.50
CA THR A 76 -8.82 6.74 -2.89
C THR A 76 -7.68 5.91 -3.46
N ALA A 77 -7.93 4.64 -3.76
CA ALA A 77 -6.85 3.72 -4.10
C ALA A 77 -6.31 3.92 -5.51
N SER A 78 -7.16 4.18 -6.49
CA SER A 78 -6.76 4.27 -7.91
C SER A 78 -5.85 3.09 -8.27
N ASP A 79 -4.66 3.35 -8.81
CA ASP A 79 -3.67 2.33 -9.16
C ASP A 79 -2.73 1.97 -7.99
N LEU A 80 -2.90 2.60 -6.84
CA LEU A 80 -2.03 2.39 -5.68
C LEU A 80 -2.30 1.08 -4.92
N LEU A 81 -3.43 0.46 -5.17
CA LEU A 81 -3.78 -0.85 -4.64
C LEU A 81 -4.53 -1.62 -5.72
N THR A 82 -3.89 -2.62 -6.30
CA THR A 82 -4.45 -3.47 -7.36
C THR A 82 -4.85 -4.83 -6.82
N GLY A 83 -5.68 -5.57 -7.57
CA GLY A 83 -6.16 -6.87 -7.13
C GLY A 83 -6.93 -6.79 -5.82
N ARG A 84 -7.68 -5.73 -5.62
CA ARG A 84 -8.37 -5.42 -4.38
C ARG A 84 -9.49 -6.41 -4.09
N ASP A 85 -9.56 -6.84 -2.85
CA ASP A 85 -10.65 -7.65 -2.35
C ASP A 85 -11.07 -7.17 -0.95
N VAL A 86 -12.34 -7.19 -0.68
CA VAL A 86 -12.92 -6.82 0.61
C VAL A 86 -13.69 -8.01 1.15
N ALA A 87 -13.30 -8.49 2.32
CA ALA A 87 -14.00 -9.55 3.03
C ALA A 87 -14.58 -9.00 4.32
N VAL A 88 -15.84 -9.29 4.59
CA VAL A 88 -16.53 -8.84 5.81
C VAL A 88 -17.01 -10.05 6.58
N ALA A 89 -16.65 -10.12 7.85
CA ALA A 89 -17.16 -11.12 8.79
C ALA A 89 -18.00 -10.42 9.86
N GLY A 90 -19.23 -10.84 9.99
CA GLY A 90 -20.15 -10.29 10.99
C GLY A 90 -20.44 -11.29 12.10
N SER A 91 -20.54 -10.79 13.32
CA SER A 91 -21.03 -11.52 14.48
C SER A 91 -22.10 -10.68 15.19
N PRO A 92 -22.85 -11.25 16.16
CA PRO A 92 -23.82 -10.44 16.92
C PRO A 92 -23.21 -9.26 17.66
N THR A 93 -21.89 -9.27 17.89
CA THR A 93 -21.20 -8.28 18.71
C THR A 93 -20.19 -7.43 17.96
N SER A 94 -19.78 -7.83 16.75
CA SER A 94 -18.74 -7.11 16.00
C SER A 94 -18.85 -7.31 14.49
N ILE A 95 -18.27 -6.37 13.76
CA ILE A 95 -18.03 -6.49 12.31
C ILE A 95 -16.53 -6.34 12.09
N GLU A 96 -15.97 -7.28 11.36
CA GLU A 96 -14.57 -7.25 10.93
C GLU A 96 -14.52 -7.06 9.42
N VAL A 97 -13.77 -6.08 8.97
CA VAL A 97 -13.54 -5.81 7.55
C VAL A 97 -12.07 -6.04 7.25
N THR A 98 -11.78 -6.92 6.30
CA THR A 98 -10.42 -7.20 5.84
C THR A 98 -10.28 -6.77 4.40
N VAL A 99 -9.29 -5.93 4.11
CA VAL A 99 -8.96 -5.45 2.77
C VAL A 99 -7.61 -6.02 2.37
N THR A 100 -7.58 -6.66 1.21
CA THR A 100 -6.37 -7.21 0.61
C THR A 100 -6.13 -6.58 -0.76
N GLY A 101 -4.90 -6.60 -1.18
CA GLY A 101 -4.50 -6.11 -2.49
C GLY A 101 -2.99 -6.17 -2.65
N THR A 102 -2.50 -5.54 -3.70
CA THR A 102 -1.08 -5.51 -4.04
C THR A 102 -0.67 -4.07 -4.31
N SER A 103 0.45 -3.66 -3.72
CA SER A 103 1.04 -2.34 -3.98
C SER A 103 1.63 -2.28 -5.39
N PRO A 104 1.79 -1.07 -5.99
CA PRO A 104 2.46 -0.95 -7.27
C PRO A 104 3.91 -1.41 -7.19
N SER A 105 4.44 -1.89 -8.32
CA SER A 105 5.86 -2.25 -8.44
C SER A 105 6.55 -1.32 -9.41
N LEU A 106 7.71 -0.80 -9.02
CA LEU A 106 8.59 -0.02 -9.88
C LEU A 106 9.56 -0.91 -10.67
N PHE A 107 9.68 -2.18 -10.28
CA PHE A 107 10.62 -3.10 -10.91
C PHE A 107 9.93 -3.86 -12.03
N PRO A 108 10.43 -3.74 -13.29
CA PRO A 108 9.85 -4.46 -14.42
C PRO A 108 9.88 -5.98 -14.20
N GLY A 109 8.77 -6.65 -14.50
CA GLY A 109 8.66 -8.10 -14.36
C GLY A 109 8.48 -8.61 -12.95
N LEU A 110 8.44 -7.73 -11.95
CA LEU A 110 8.17 -8.09 -10.56
C LEU A 110 6.81 -7.54 -10.15
N SER A 111 6.03 -8.36 -9.45
CA SER A 111 4.79 -7.90 -8.83
C SER A 111 5.10 -7.06 -7.59
N GLY A 112 4.17 -6.20 -7.23
CA GLY A 112 4.26 -5.45 -5.97
C GLY A 112 4.09 -6.35 -4.76
N TRP A 113 4.21 -5.76 -3.59
CA TRP A 113 4.07 -6.47 -2.32
C TRP A 113 2.60 -6.58 -1.91
N SER A 114 2.25 -7.71 -1.32
CA SER A 114 0.90 -7.92 -0.81
C SER A 114 0.60 -7.00 0.37
N VAL A 115 -0.65 -6.56 0.44
CA VAL A 115 -1.17 -5.71 1.50
C VAL A 115 -2.40 -6.39 2.08
N THR A 116 -2.45 -6.52 3.39
CA THR A 116 -3.62 -7.02 4.12
C THR A 116 -3.83 -6.16 5.35
N GLN A 117 -5.00 -5.58 5.49
CA GLN A 117 -5.37 -4.78 6.65
C GLN A 117 -6.78 -5.14 7.10
N SER A 118 -6.97 -5.19 8.40
CA SER A 118 -8.27 -5.47 9.01
C SER A 118 -8.63 -4.41 10.02
N ALA A 119 -9.92 -4.15 10.15
CA ALA A 119 -10.47 -3.32 11.21
C ALA A 119 -11.71 -4.00 11.79
N VAL A 120 -11.85 -3.93 13.10
CA VAL A 120 -12.98 -4.50 13.83
C VAL A 120 -13.76 -3.36 14.47
N GLY A 121 -15.07 -3.34 14.25
CA GLY A 121 -15.98 -2.41 14.90
C GLY A 121 -16.98 -3.17 15.80
N PRO A 122 -17.13 -2.78 17.06
CA PRO A 122 -18.19 -3.34 17.89
C PRO A 122 -19.54 -2.90 17.35
N VAL A 123 -20.48 -3.85 17.28
CA VAL A 123 -21.85 -3.52 16.85
C VAL A 123 -22.50 -2.64 17.91
N GLU A 124 -23.10 -1.53 17.47
CA GLU A 124 -23.83 -0.63 18.34
C GLU A 124 -25.07 -1.35 18.86
N ARG A 125 -25.24 -1.33 20.18
CA ARG A 125 -26.44 -1.86 20.81
C ARG A 125 -27.29 -0.71 21.32
N PRO A 126 -28.60 -0.71 21.06
CA PRO A 126 -29.46 0.28 21.66
C PRO A 126 -29.41 0.12 23.18
N THR A 127 -29.21 1.22 23.87
CA THR A 127 -29.28 1.25 25.34
C THR A 127 -30.73 1.05 25.75
N PRO A 128 -31.03 0.10 26.62
CA PRO A 128 -32.40 -0.10 27.10
C PRO A 128 -32.92 1.09 27.88
#